data_e2f92a76ec2f0fdf4cfb31bd7414482f
#
_entry.id   e2f92a76ec2f0fdf4cfb31bd7414482f
#
_cell.length_a   1.000
_cell.length_b   1.000
_cell.length_c   1.000
_cell.angle_alpha   90.00
_cell.angle_beta   90.00
_cell.angle_gamma   90.00
#
_symmetry.space_group_name_H-M   'P 1'
#
loop_
_entity.id
_entity.type
_entity.pdbx_description
1 polymer ?
#
loop_
_entity_poly.entity_id
_entity_poly.type
_entity_poly.pdbx_seq_one_letter_code
_entity_poly.pdbx_strand_id
1 'polypeptide(L)'
;MPAPLDISVWHSLWTTEKQKNSSEKRNPKTALLDFNIGYLGTIFLGISFVTLGALVMHPTGVSFSTSASKFPIQLIEMYTQSLGDWTSIIIGIAAFTTMFSTTLTTLDASPRSMHKTIELVFEKPFKYGYLIWSTVLILGTLSIYFFFLSEMGSLIKVATVLSFLTAPFYAITNYILIASKHTPKEWRPSKTLHIMSCLGILFLIGFSVWYLSIL
;
A
#
# COMPACT_ATOMS: atom_id res chain seq x y z
N MET A 1 -2.58 7.27 -0.89
CA MET A 1 -1.32 6.79 -0.34
C MET A 1 -0.78 5.75 -1.30
N PRO A 2 0.43 5.86 -1.85
CA PRO A 2 0.96 4.78 -2.66
C PRO A 2 1.12 3.57 -1.74
N ALA A 3 0.25 2.59 -1.91
CA ALA A 3 0.37 1.36 -1.16
C ALA A 3 1.66 0.67 -1.60
N PRO A 4 2.56 0.31 -0.68
CA PRO A 4 3.72 -0.46 -1.04
C PRO A 4 3.25 -1.77 -1.67
N LEU A 5 3.83 -2.12 -2.79
CA LEU A 5 3.45 -3.31 -3.57
C LEU A 5 3.83 -4.61 -2.89
N ASP A 6 4.66 -4.53 -1.87
CA ASP A 6 5.00 -5.60 -0.95
C ASP A 6 3.86 -6.00 0.00
N ILE A 7 2.73 -5.28 0.00
CA ILE A 7 1.51 -5.68 0.75
C ILE A 7 1.10 -7.12 0.45
N SER A 8 1.26 -7.60 -0.78
CA SER A 8 0.97 -8.99 -1.12
C SER A 8 1.83 -9.97 -0.32
N VAL A 9 3.10 -9.62 -0.07
CA VAL A 9 4.02 -10.38 0.77
C VAL A 9 3.59 -10.29 2.24
N TRP A 10 3.22 -9.10 2.74
CA TRP A 10 2.75 -8.90 4.10
C TRP A 10 1.52 -9.75 4.43
N HIS A 11 0.52 -9.75 3.54
CA HIS A 11 -0.67 -10.59 3.69
C HIS A 11 -0.33 -12.08 3.75
N SER A 12 0.60 -12.54 2.93
CA SER A 12 1.02 -13.95 2.93
C SER A 12 1.73 -14.32 4.23
N LEU A 13 2.60 -13.45 4.74
CA LEU A 13 3.31 -13.67 6.00
C LEU A 13 2.34 -13.68 7.19
N TRP A 14 1.43 -12.71 7.29
CA TRP A 14 0.43 -12.67 8.35
C TRP A 14 -0.53 -13.87 8.30
N THR A 15 -0.93 -14.28 7.10
CA THR A 15 -1.76 -15.49 6.93
C THR A 15 -1.04 -16.73 7.43
N THR A 16 0.25 -16.87 7.10
CA THR A 16 1.07 -17.99 7.55
C THR A 16 1.24 -17.97 9.08
N GLU A 17 1.49 -16.81 9.67
CA GLU A 17 1.67 -16.66 11.11
C GLU A 17 0.36 -16.93 11.88
N LYS A 18 -0.76 -16.41 11.37
CA LYS A 18 -2.09 -16.68 11.94
C LYS A 18 -2.45 -18.18 11.87
N GLN A 19 -2.04 -18.86 10.80
CA GLN A 19 -2.31 -20.29 10.64
C GLN A 19 -1.47 -21.17 11.59
N LYS A 20 -0.27 -20.75 11.97
CA LYS A 20 0.54 -21.45 12.99
C LYS A 20 -0.12 -21.42 14.38
N ASN A 21 -0.81 -20.33 14.68
CA ASN A 21 -1.44 -20.08 15.98
C ASN A 21 -2.92 -20.50 16.04
N SER A 22 -3.50 -20.95 14.93
CA SER A 22 -4.90 -21.36 14.81
C SER A 22 -4.99 -22.84 14.49
N SER A 23 -5.82 -23.57 15.24
CA SER A 23 -6.15 -24.97 14.96
C SER A 23 -7.10 -25.15 13.77
N GLU A 24 -7.75 -24.08 13.30
CA GLU A 24 -8.64 -24.12 12.16
C GLU A 24 -7.92 -23.89 10.84
N LYS A 25 -8.08 -24.82 9.89
CA LYS A 25 -7.63 -24.61 8.50
C LYS A 25 -8.48 -23.51 7.85
N ARG A 26 -7.85 -22.41 7.48
CA ARG A 26 -8.52 -21.30 6.80
C ARG A 26 -9.11 -21.77 5.46
N ASN A 27 -10.38 -21.49 5.24
CA ASN A 27 -11.01 -21.77 3.95
C ASN A 27 -10.53 -20.73 2.91
N PRO A 28 -9.87 -21.13 1.82
CA PRO A 28 -9.41 -20.20 0.80
C PRO A 28 -10.53 -19.32 0.19
N LYS A 29 -11.76 -19.84 0.13
CA LYS A 29 -12.92 -19.09 -0.37
C LYS A 29 -13.25 -17.89 0.52
N THR A 30 -13.19 -18.07 1.84
CA THR A 30 -13.42 -16.97 2.80
C THR A 30 -12.33 -15.91 2.69
N ALA A 31 -11.06 -16.33 2.55
CA ALA A 31 -9.96 -15.40 2.37
C ALA A 31 -10.07 -14.60 1.05
N LEU A 32 -10.53 -15.23 -0.02
CA LEU A 32 -10.80 -14.57 -1.30
C LEU A 32 -11.96 -13.57 -1.20
N LEU A 33 -13.00 -13.91 -0.46
CA LEU A 33 -14.15 -13.03 -0.24
C LEU A 33 -13.72 -11.79 0.56
N ASP A 34 -12.98 -11.97 1.66
CA ASP A 34 -12.45 -10.88 2.47
C ASP A 34 -11.57 -9.94 1.62
N PHE A 35 -10.69 -10.51 0.79
CA PHE A 35 -9.84 -9.74 -0.11
C PHE A 35 -10.67 -8.94 -1.12
N ASN A 36 -11.65 -9.56 -1.77
CA ASN A 36 -12.47 -8.90 -2.78
C ASN A 36 -13.30 -7.75 -2.20
N ILE A 37 -13.87 -7.92 -1.01
CA ILE A 37 -14.62 -6.86 -0.32
C ILE A 37 -13.71 -5.68 -0.03
N GLY A 38 -12.55 -5.94 0.56
CA GLY A 38 -11.57 -4.88 0.86
C GLY A 38 -11.07 -4.17 -0.40
N TYR A 39 -10.79 -4.93 -1.46
CA TYR A 39 -10.28 -4.37 -2.71
C TYR A 39 -11.33 -3.52 -3.45
N LEU A 40 -12.58 -3.99 -3.55
CA LEU A 40 -13.68 -3.21 -4.13
C LEU A 40 -13.95 -1.94 -3.32
N GLY A 41 -13.94 -2.03 -1.98
CA GLY A 41 -14.04 -0.86 -1.12
C GLY A 41 -12.93 0.16 -1.37
N THR A 42 -11.69 -0.30 -1.54
CA THR A 42 -10.55 0.57 -1.86
C THR A 42 -10.71 1.25 -3.22
N ILE A 43 -11.18 0.54 -4.25
CA ILE A 43 -11.45 1.12 -5.57
C ILE A 43 -12.52 2.21 -5.46
N PHE A 44 -13.62 1.92 -4.77
CA PHE A 44 -14.71 2.87 -4.57
C PHE A 44 -14.22 4.15 -3.86
N LEU A 45 -13.48 4.00 -2.77
CA LEU A 45 -12.87 5.12 -2.06
C LEU A 45 -11.89 5.90 -2.94
N GLY A 46 -11.05 5.21 -3.71
CA GLY A 46 -10.10 5.85 -4.62
C GLY A 46 -10.80 6.72 -5.67
N ILE A 47 -11.86 6.20 -6.31
CA ILE A 47 -12.67 6.97 -7.26
C ILE A 47 -13.32 8.16 -6.57
N SER A 48 -13.85 7.99 -5.36
CA SER A 48 -14.46 9.06 -4.57
C SER A 48 -13.46 10.19 -4.28
N PHE A 49 -12.23 9.86 -3.89
CA PHE A 49 -11.17 10.85 -3.66
C PHE A 49 -10.76 11.59 -4.94
N VAL A 50 -10.62 10.89 -6.06
CA VAL A 50 -10.32 11.53 -7.36
C VAL A 50 -11.44 12.47 -7.78
N THR A 51 -12.69 12.03 -7.61
CA THR A 51 -13.87 12.85 -7.92
C THR A 51 -13.93 14.09 -7.04
N LEU A 52 -13.67 13.95 -5.74
CA LEU A 52 -13.62 15.08 -4.80
C LEU A 52 -12.52 16.08 -5.21
N GLY A 53 -11.33 15.60 -5.53
CA GLY A 53 -10.25 16.44 -6.02
C GLY A 53 -10.60 17.19 -7.30
N ALA A 54 -11.23 16.52 -8.26
CA ALA A 54 -11.63 17.11 -9.53
C ALA A 54 -12.77 18.13 -9.40
N LEU A 55 -13.76 17.86 -8.56
CA LEU A 55 -14.95 18.71 -8.45
C LEU A 55 -14.81 19.85 -7.43
N VAL A 56 -14.01 19.65 -6.38
CA VAL A 56 -13.89 20.64 -5.30
C VAL A 56 -12.58 21.41 -5.41
N MET A 57 -11.45 20.75 -5.60
CA MET A 57 -10.14 21.41 -5.60
C MET A 57 -9.80 22.08 -6.92
N HIS A 58 -10.01 21.39 -8.03
CA HIS A 58 -9.61 21.91 -9.34
C HIS A 58 -10.29 23.25 -9.67
N PRO A 59 -11.60 23.46 -9.39
CA PRO A 59 -12.26 24.74 -9.63
C PRO A 59 -11.77 25.88 -8.72
N THR A 60 -11.30 25.57 -7.50
CA THR A 60 -10.84 26.60 -6.55
C THR A 60 -9.39 27.03 -6.80
N GLY A 61 -8.65 26.33 -7.66
CA GLY A 61 -7.23 26.59 -7.93
C GLY A 61 -6.31 26.39 -6.72
N VAL A 62 -6.81 25.82 -5.63
CA VAL A 62 -6.03 25.56 -4.41
C VAL A 62 -5.15 24.33 -4.63
N SER A 63 -3.84 24.50 -4.53
CA SER A 63 -2.87 23.40 -4.49
C SER A 63 -2.51 23.04 -3.05
N PHE A 64 -2.40 21.75 -2.77
CA PHE A 64 -1.92 21.30 -1.47
C PHE A 64 -0.49 21.73 -1.21
N SER A 65 -0.23 22.15 0.03
CA SER A 65 1.12 22.43 0.51
C SER A 65 1.95 21.17 0.54
N THR A 66 3.21 21.27 0.14
CA THR A 66 4.20 20.19 0.27
C THR A 66 4.68 20.00 1.72
N SER A 67 4.31 20.92 2.62
CA SER A 67 4.67 20.85 4.04
C SER A 67 3.79 19.83 4.77
N ALA A 68 4.44 18.93 5.53
CA ALA A 68 3.77 17.89 6.32
C ALA A 68 2.81 18.44 7.37
N SER A 69 3.03 19.65 7.88
CA SER A 69 2.18 20.29 8.89
C SER A 69 0.95 20.94 8.29
N LYS A 70 1.03 21.49 7.08
CA LYS A 70 -0.07 22.22 6.42
C LYS A 70 -1.00 21.30 5.64
N PHE A 71 -0.46 20.25 5.02
CA PHE A 71 -1.24 19.33 4.19
C PHE A 71 -2.45 18.71 4.91
N PRO A 72 -2.35 18.16 6.15
CA PRO A 72 -3.50 17.60 6.85
C PRO A 72 -4.58 18.64 7.16
N ILE A 73 -4.18 19.86 7.49
CA ILE A 73 -5.11 20.96 7.78
C ILE A 73 -5.91 21.30 6.52
N GLN A 74 -5.23 21.52 5.40
CA GLN A 74 -5.88 21.80 4.11
C GLN A 74 -6.80 20.65 3.67
N LEU A 75 -6.43 19.39 3.93
CA LEU A 75 -7.27 18.24 3.64
C LEU A 75 -8.57 18.29 4.45
N ILE A 76 -8.49 18.57 5.76
CA ILE A 76 -9.65 18.67 6.64
C ILE A 76 -10.53 19.86 6.20
N GLU A 77 -9.94 21.02 5.91
CA GLU A 77 -10.65 22.22 5.44
C GLU A 77 -11.42 21.96 4.13
N MET A 78 -10.84 21.22 3.20
CA MET A 78 -11.51 20.84 1.95
C MET A 78 -12.81 20.06 2.21
N TYR A 79 -12.81 19.16 3.17
CA TYR A 79 -14.01 18.42 3.53
C TYR A 79 -15.01 19.29 4.27
N THR A 80 -14.55 20.14 5.18
CA THR A 80 -15.43 21.01 5.98
C THR A 80 -16.12 22.05 5.14
N GLN A 81 -15.46 22.60 4.11
CA GLN A 81 -16.07 23.51 3.15
C GLN A 81 -17.25 22.89 2.39
N SER A 82 -17.21 21.59 2.14
CA SER A 82 -18.25 20.87 1.40
C SER A 82 -19.35 20.32 2.30
N LEU A 83 -19.04 19.91 3.53
CA LEU A 83 -19.92 19.16 4.43
C LEU A 83 -20.33 19.95 5.68
N GLY A 84 -19.71 21.12 5.92
CA GLY A 84 -19.94 21.97 7.08
C GLY A 84 -18.93 21.75 8.22
N ASP A 85 -18.75 22.76 9.06
CA ASP A 85 -17.69 22.82 10.09
C ASP A 85 -17.77 21.70 11.14
N TRP A 86 -18.96 21.19 11.43
CA TRP A 86 -19.19 20.09 12.37
C TRP A 86 -18.47 18.80 11.97
N THR A 87 -18.17 18.62 10.68
CA THR A 87 -17.47 17.43 10.17
C THR A 87 -15.98 17.42 10.46
N SER A 88 -15.39 18.55 10.84
CA SER A 88 -13.96 18.71 11.12
C SER A 88 -13.45 17.70 12.14
N ILE A 89 -14.18 17.50 13.24
CA ILE A 89 -13.80 16.56 14.30
C ILE A 89 -13.84 15.13 13.79
N ILE A 90 -14.90 14.76 13.05
CA ILE A 90 -15.06 13.39 12.54
C ILE A 90 -13.94 13.06 11.54
N ILE A 91 -13.67 13.99 10.62
CA ILE A 91 -12.63 13.82 9.60
C ILE A 91 -11.24 13.80 10.25
N GLY A 92 -11.01 14.65 11.24
CA GLY A 92 -9.76 14.65 12.01
C GLY A 92 -9.51 13.32 12.71
N ILE A 93 -10.51 12.76 13.37
CA ILE A 93 -10.43 11.44 14.01
C ILE A 93 -10.20 10.34 12.97
N ALA A 94 -10.92 10.37 11.85
CA ALA A 94 -10.75 9.41 10.77
C ALA A 94 -9.34 9.47 10.16
N ALA A 95 -8.83 10.67 9.89
CA ALA A 95 -7.48 10.88 9.39
C ALA A 95 -6.42 10.36 10.38
N PHE A 96 -6.55 10.72 11.66
CA PHE A 96 -5.65 10.23 12.71
C PHE A 96 -5.67 8.72 12.82
N THR A 97 -6.85 8.10 12.89
CA THR A 97 -7.00 6.65 13.02
C THR A 97 -6.40 5.91 11.82
N THR A 98 -6.62 6.43 10.61
CA THR A 98 -6.07 5.85 9.38
C THR A 98 -4.54 5.92 9.38
N MET A 99 -3.96 7.07 9.71
CA MET A 99 -2.52 7.25 9.75
C MET A 99 -1.87 6.40 10.85
N PHE A 100 -2.48 6.37 12.03
CA PHE A 100 -2.01 5.57 13.17
C PHE A 100 -2.03 4.08 12.84
N SER A 101 -3.14 3.58 12.30
CA SER A 101 -3.27 2.18 11.88
C SER A 101 -2.24 1.81 10.80
N THR A 102 -2.05 2.67 9.80
CA THR A 102 -1.06 2.43 8.73
C THR A 102 0.36 2.39 9.29
N THR A 103 0.70 3.29 10.21
CA THR A 103 2.02 3.33 10.86
C THR A 103 2.28 2.05 11.63
N LEU A 104 1.33 1.60 12.47
CA LEU A 104 1.47 0.34 13.21
C LEU A 104 1.62 -0.87 12.28
N THR A 105 0.80 -0.92 11.23
CA THR A 105 0.86 -1.98 10.22
C THR A 105 2.23 -2.05 9.55
N THR A 106 2.78 -0.91 9.15
CA THR A 106 4.10 -0.82 8.50
C THR A 106 5.22 -1.18 9.47
N LEU A 107 5.13 -0.74 10.72
CA LEU A 107 6.12 -1.05 11.76
C LEU A 107 6.23 -2.55 12.08
N ASP A 108 5.15 -3.32 11.94
CA ASP A 108 5.21 -4.79 12.09
C ASP A 108 5.57 -5.49 10.79
N ALA A 109 4.91 -5.15 9.70
CA ALA A 109 4.97 -5.91 8.47
C ALA A 109 6.29 -5.75 7.71
N SER A 110 6.82 -4.53 7.64
CA SER A 110 8.04 -4.26 6.86
C SER A 110 9.28 -4.95 7.44
N PRO A 111 9.60 -4.85 8.75
CA PRO A 111 10.71 -5.60 9.34
C PRO A 111 10.55 -7.11 9.24
N ARG A 112 9.33 -7.61 9.38
CA ARG A 112 9.01 -9.04 9.24
C ARG A 112 9.28 -9.54 7.82
N SER A 113 8.88 -8.75 6.83
CA SER A 113 9.12 -9.06 5.42
C SER A 113 10.62 -9.06 5.10
N MET A 114 11.35 -8.03 5.52
CA MET A 114 12.80 -7.93 5.31
C MET A 114 13.56 -9.06 6.01
N HIS A 115 13.21 -9.36 7.27
CA HIS A 115 13.79 -10.47 8.00
C HIS A 115 13.61 -11.79 7.23
N LYS A 116 12.38 -12.09 6.80
CA LYS A 116 12.08 -13.32 6.07
C LYS A 116 12.76 -13.41 4.71
N THR A 117 12.83 -12.28 4.01
CA THR A 117 13.54 -12.20 2.71
C THR A 117 15.02 -12.55 2.87
N ILE A 118 15.68 -12.00 3.90
CA ILE A 118 17.10 -12.28 4.17
C ILE A 118 17.32 -13.75 4.54
N GLU A 119 16.47 -14.32 5.38
CA GLU A 119 16.56 -15.75 5.71
C GLU A 119 16.46 -16.63 4.44
N LEU A 120 15.56 -16.28 3.52
CA LEU A 120 15.36 -17.03 2.28
C LEU A 120 16.53 -16.86 1.29
N VAL A 121 17.10 -15.66 1.19
CA VAL A 121 18.21 -15.37 0.26
C VAL A 121 19.50 -16.01 0.73
N PHE A 122 19.79 -15.96 2.02
CA PHE A 122 21.04 -16.50 2.57
C PHE A 122 20.94 -17.94 3.08
N GLU A 123 19.74 -18.52 3.05
CA GLU A 123 19.44 -19.89 3.54
C GLU A 123 19.93 -20.13 4.98
N LYS A 124 19.99 -19.08 5.79
CA LYS A 124 20.48 -19.13 7.17
C LYS A 124 19.48 -18.46 8.11
N PRO A 125 19.23 -19.05 9.29
CA PRO A 125 18.39 -18.43 10.30
C PRO A 125 19.05 -17.15 10.83
N PHE A 126 18.31 -16.04 10.83
CA PHE A 126 18.78 -14.74 11.30
C PHE A 126 18.05 -14.33 12.57
N LYS A 127 18.50 -14.84 13.72
CA LYS A 127 17.81 -14.77 15.02
C LYS A 127 17.32 -13.37 15.43
N TYR A 128 18.07 -12.32 15.12
CA TYR A 128 17.77 -10.95 15.51
C TYR A 128 17.29 -10.07 14.35
N GLY A 129 17.02 -10.65 13.20
CA GLY A 129 16.71 -9.91 11.98
C GLY A 129 15.50 -9.00 12.11
N TYR A 130 14.42 -9.46 12.73
CA TYR A 130 13.23 -8.64 12.97
C TYR A 130 13.55 -7.41 13.83
N LEU A 131 14.27 -7.59 14.91
CA LEU A 131 14.64 -6.50 15.83
C LEU A 131 15.56 -5.48 15.13
N ILE A 132 16.55 -5.94 14.39
CA ILE A 132 17.47 -5.07 13.63
C ILE A 132 16.68 -4.24 12.62
N TRP A 133 15.84 -4.86 11.81
CA TRP A 133 15.05 -4.15 10.81
C TRP A 133 14.02 -3.21 11.42
N SER A 134 13.41 -3.58 12.54
CA SER A 134 12.52 -2.67 13.29
C SER A 134 13.28 -1.45 13.79
N THR A 135 14.48 -1.63 14.34
CA THR A 135 15.33 -0.53 14.82
C THR A 135 15.74 0.39 13.66
N VAL A 136 16.17 -0.19 12.52
CA VAL A 136 16.52 0.57 11.32
C VAL A 136 15.34 1.39 10.82
N LEU A 137 14.14 0.80 10.78
CA LEU A 137 12.93 1.49 10.35
C LEU A 137 12.57 2.65 11.29
N ILE A 138 12.60 2.43 12.61
CA ILE A 138 12.30 3.45 13.62
C ILE A 138 13.32 4.60 13.54
N LEU A 139 14.61 4.29 13.55
CA LEU A 139 15.66 5.31 13.47
C LEU A 139 15.60 6.08 12.14
N GLY A 140 15.37 5.39 11.02
CA GLY A 140 15.17 6.01 9.72
C GLY A 140 13.97 6.96 9.70
N THR A 141 12.84 6.53 10.25
CA THR A 141 11.63 7.37 10.35
C THR A 141 11.87 8.61 11.22
N LEU A 142 12.53 8.45 12.37
CA LEU A 142 12.88 9.58 13.24
C LEU A 142 13.86 10.52 12.56
N SER A 143 14.84 10.00 11.82
CA SER A 143 15.77 10.83 11.06
C SER A 143 15.04 11.65 9.98
N ILE A 144 14.13 11.04 9.24
CA ILE A 144 13.30 11.76 8.26
C ILE A 144 12.46 12.82 8.96
N TYR A 145 11.85 12.50 10.10
CA TYR A 145 11.03 13.45 10.85
C TYR A 145 11.84 14.66 11.34
N PHE A 146 13.04 14.47 11.88
CA PHE A 146 13.83 15.59 12.43
C PHE A 146 14.56 16.41 11.37
N PHE A 147 15.00 15.80 10.27
CA PHE A 147 15.88 16.46 9.30
C PHE A 147 15.20 16.79 7.96
N PHE A 148 14.10 16.11 7.59
CA PHE A 148 13.48 16.22 6.27
C PHE A 148 11.99 16.56 6.30
N LEU A 149 11.49 17.11 7.40
CA LEU A 149 10.06 17.43 7.53
C LEU A 149 9.61 18.48 6.50
N SER A 150 10.48 19.42 6.13
CA SER A 150 10.23 20.43 5.08
C SER A 150 10.17 19.84 3.67
N GLU A 151 10.82 18.69 3.45
CA GLU A 151 10.97 18.02 2.16
C GLU A 151 9.97 16.89 1.94
N MET A 152 8.89 16.86 2.72
CA MET A 152 7.89 15.79 2.68
C MET A 152 7.31 15.57 1.29
N GLY A 153 7.07 16.64 0.53
CA GLY A 153 6.57 16.56 -0.84
C GLY A 153 7.53 15.83 -1.76
N SER A 154 8.82 16.11 -1.66
CA SER A 154 9.87 15.43 -2.43
C SER A 154 9.98 13.96 -2.07
N LEU A 155 9.90 13.62 -0.78
CA LEU A 155 9.92 12.23 -0.29
C LEU A 155 8.71 11.44 -0.81
N ILE A 156 7.51 12.02 -0.77
CA ILE A 156 6.30 11.41 -1.31
C ILE A 156 6.44 11.20 -2.82
N LYS A 157 6.97 12.18 -3.55
CA LYS A 157 7.21 12.06 -5.00
C LYS A 157 8.15 10.89 -5.29
N VAL A 158 9.29 10.80 -4.61
CA VAL A 158 10.25 9.69 -4.78
C VAL A 158 9.61 8.34 -4.45
N ALA A 159 8.89 8.24 -3.33
CA ALA A 159 8.20 7.01 -2.94
C ALA A 159 7.15 6.59 -3.97
N THR A 160 6.41 7.55 -4.55
CA THR A 160 5.41 7.30 -5.58
C THR A 160 6.06 6.79 -6.87
N VAL A 161 7.14 7.44 -7.33
CA VAL A 161 7.89 6.99 -8.52
C VAL A 161 8.41 5.58 -8.35
N LEU A 162 9.05 5.27 -7.22
CA LEU A 162 9.56 3.94 -6.91
C LEU A 162 8.44 2.90 -6.90
N SER A 163 7.28 3.24 -6.33
CA SER A 163 6.11 2.36 -6.29
C SER A 163 5.61 2.03 -7.70
N PHE A 164 5.51 3.03 -8.59
CA PHE A 164 5.10 2.80 -9.98
C PHE A 164 6.09 1.96 -10.77
N LEU A 165 7.39 2.17 -10.57
CA LEU A 165 8.43 1.39 -11.25
C LEU A 165 8.49 -0.07 -10.81
N THR A 166 8.20 -0.33 -9.54
CA THR A 166 8.20 -1.69 -8.99
C THR A 166 6.90 -2.45 -9.22
N ALA A 167 5.77 -1.74 -9.50
CA ALA A 167 4.46 -2.35 -9.70
C ALA A 167 4.42 -3.47 -10.75
N PRO A 168 4.93 -3.28 -11.98
CA PRO A 168 4.93 -4.34 -12.98
C PRO A 168 5.69 -5.58 -12.53
N PHE A 169 6.79 -5.39 -11.81
CA PHE A 169 7.64 -6.47 -11.30
C PHE A 169 6.88 -7.39 -10.35
N TYR A 170 6.20 -6.79 -9.36
CA TYR A 170 5.37 -7.55 -8.41
C TYR A 170 4.17 -8.20 -9.09
N ALA A 171 3.54 -7.50 -10.05
CA ALA A 171 2.42 -8.06 -10.79
C ALA A 171 2.82 -9.29 -11.60
N ILE A 172 3.96 -9.25 -12.30
CA ILE A 172 4.50 -10.37 -13.06
C ILE A 172 4.86 -11.53 -12.12
N THR A 173 5.54 -11.25 -11.02
CA THR A 173 5.94 -12.27 -10.04
C THR A 173 4.72 -12.98 -9.44
N ASN A 174 3.72 -12.22 -9.02
CA ASN A 174 2.47 -12.78 -8.48
C ASN A 174 1.72 -13.61 -9.53
N TYR A 175 1.69 -13.15 -10.79
CA TYR A 175 1.07 -13.90 -11.88
C TYR A 175 1.79 -15.24 -12.14
N ILE A 176 3.12 -15.23 -12.18
CA ILE A 176 3.93 -16.44 -12.35
C ILE A 176 3.68 -17.43 -11.21
N LEU A 177 3.65 -16.95 -9.96
CA LEU A 177 3.40 -17.79 -8.79
C LEU A 177 2.04 -18.47 -8.87
N ILE A 178 0.96 -17.72 -9.17
CA ILE A 178 -0.40 -18.25 -9.19
C ILE A 178 -0.65 -19.17 -10.38
N ALA A 179 0.00 -18.91 -11.53
CA ALA A 179 -0.08 -19.73 -12.72
C ALA A 179 0.85 -20.96 -12.67
N SER A 180 1.73 -21.04 -11.69
CA SER A 180 2.74 -22.09 -11.57
C SER A 180 2.16 -23.48 -11.31
N LYS A 181 3.02 -24.51 -11.50
CA LYS A 181 2.68 -25.91 -11.19
C LYS A 181 2.49 -26.16 -9.69
N HIS A 182 3.01 -25.29 -8.84
CA HIS A 182 2.90 -25.40 -7.37
C HIS A 182 1.53 -25.00 -6.84
N THR A 183 0.75 -24.25 -7.61
CA THR A 183 -0.63 -23.91 -7.26
C THR A 183 -1.56 -25.07 -7.61
N PRO A 184 -2.39 -25.56 -6.65
CA PRO A 184 -3.39 -26.60 -6.92
C PRO A 184 -4.27 -26.24 -8.11
N LYS A 185 -4.64 -27.23 -8.94
CA LYS A 185 -5.42 -27.01 -10.18
C LYS A 185 -6.73 -26.28 -9.95
N GLU A 186 -7.35 -26.48 -8.80
CA GLU A 186 -8.62 -25.87 -8.41
C GLU A 186 -8.52 -24.35 -8.20
N TRP A 187 -7.32 -23.85 -7.89
CA TRP A 187 -7.05 -22.45 -7.57
C TRP A 187 -6.28 -21.73 -8.68
N ARG A 188 -5.98 -22.40 -9.77
CA ARG A 188 -5.35 -21.74 -10.92
C ARG A 188 -6.33 -20.82 -11.61
N PRO A 189 -5.86 -19.70 -12.14
CA PRO A 189 -6.71 -18.72 -12.82
C PRO A 189 -7.39 -19.33 -14.05
N SER A 190 -8.64 -18.96 -14.25
CA SER A 190 -9.40 -19.26 -15.46
C SER A 190 -8.80 -18.55 -16.68
N LYS A 191 -9.16 -18.94 -17.89
CA LYS A 191 -8.71 -18.28 -19.13
C LYS A 191 -9.02 -16.77 -19.14
N THR A 192 -10.17 -16.39 -18.64
CA THR A 192 -10.56 -14.96 -18.51
C THR A 192 -9.65 -14.21 -17.56
N LEU A 193 -9.35 -14.80 -16.39
CA LEU A 193 -8.40 -14.21 -15.42
C LEU A 193 -6.98 -14.11 -15.98
N HIS A 194 -6.53 -15.07 -16.78
CA HIS A 194 -5.25 -14.97 -17.49
C HIS A 194 -5.20 -13.77 -18.42
N ILE A 195 -6.22 -13.57 -19.25
CA ILE A 195 -6.31 -12.44 -20.18
C ILE A 195 -6.33 -11.11 -19.40
N MET A 196 -7.17 -11.02 -18.35
CA MET A 196 -7.25 -9.81 -17.52
C MET A 196 -5.93 -9.50 -16.80
N SER A 197 -5.24 -10.52 -16.31
CA SER A 197 -3.93 -10.35 -15.67
C SER A 197 -2.88 -9.84 -16.66
N CYS A 198 -2.84 -10.40 -17.87
CA CYS A 198 -1.93 -9.93 -18.93
C CYS A 198 -2.23 -8.49 -19.32
N LEU A 199 -3.50 -8.13 -19.50
CA LEU A 199 -3.90 -6.75 -19.79
C LEU A 199 -3.53 -5.78 -18.67
N GLY A 200 -3.72 -6.19 -17.40
CA GLY A 200 -3.32 -5.40 -16.25
C GLY A 200 -1.80 -5.19 -16.17
N ILE A 201 -1.02 -6.22 -16.44
CA ILE A 201 0.46 -6.12 -16.47
C ILE A 201 0.89 -5.19 -17.61
N LEU A 202 0.33 -5.33 -18.81
CA LEU A 202 0.61 -4.45 -19.95
C LEU A 202 0.26 -2.99 -19.63
N PHE A 203 -0.88 -2.76 -18.98
CA PHE A 203 -1.27 -1.43 -18.52
C PHE A 203 -0.24 -0.85 -17.53
N LEU A 204 0.18 -1.63 -16.54
CA LEU A 204 1.16 -1.17 -15.53
C LEU A 204 2.51 -0.84 -16.20
N ILE A 205 2.98 -1.66 -17.14
CA ILE A 205 4.22 -1.40 -17.88
C ILE A 205 4.07 -0.13 -18.73
N GLY A 206 3.00 -0.03 -19.51
CA GLY A 206 2.74 1.12 -20.38
C GLY A 206 2.62 2.41 -19.58
N PHE A 207 1.90 2.37 -18.45
CA PHE A 207 1.76 3.52 -17.57
C PHE A 207 3.09 3.92 -16.91
N SER A 208 3.90 2.95 -16.46
CA SER A 208 5.22 3.24 -15.89
C SER A 208 6.16 3.89 -16.90
N VAL A 209 6.18 3.40 -18.14
CA VAL A 209 6.99 3.99 -19.24
C VAL A 209 6.49 5.40 -19.58
N TRP A 210 5.18 5.57 -19.72
CA TRP A 210 4.57 6.87 -19.97
C TRP A 210 4.87 7.87 -18.86
N TYR A 211 4.75 7.45 -17.59
CA TYR A 211 5.03 8.31 -16.45
C TYR A 211 6.50 8.76 -16.42
N LEU A 212 7.44 7.85 -16.71
CA LEU A 212 8.86 8.20 -16.81
C LEU A 212 9.17 9.18 -17.95
N SER A 213 8.37 9.18 -19.03
CA SER A 213 8.58 10.09 -20.16
C SER A 213 8.15 11.53 -19.88
N ILE A 214 7.38 11.75 -18.80
CA ILE A 214 6.84 13.08 -18.40
C ILE A 214 7.60 13.66 -17.19
N LEU A 215 8.41 12.86 -16.50
CA LEU A 215 9.14 13.23 -15.28
C LEU A 215 10.41 14.00 -15.60
#